data_9b9da7491448f833a6b54598c88d6b46
#
_entry.id   9b9da7491448f833a6b54598c88d6b46
#
_cell.length_a   1.000
_cell.length_b   1.000
_cell.length_c   1.000
_cell.angle_alpha   90.00
_cell.angle_beta   90.00
_cell.angle_gamma   90.00
#
_symmetry.space_group_name_H-M   'P 1'
#
loop_
_entity.id
_entity.type
_entity.pdbx_description
1 polymer ?
#
loop_
_entity_poly.entity_id
_entity_poly.type
_entity_poly.pdbx_seq_one_letter_code
_entity_poly.pdbx_strand_id
1 'polypeptide(L)'
;LALIDPIAIDDLAPFWQLLTDKNITKVLHACSEDLEVFLTSANCKPVNLIDSQIMVAFLGHGLSMGYAAMVEHFTGIALDKSESRTDWTKRPLTEKQLNYASADVDHLFAIYPKLLAEITEAGFLGYAQQESQVLIERKFSPIDEDLLYRQIKLAWRLNPQQLNTLQYLTKWRYQQAKKRDLPLGFVVKEHTLMAVAKCNPKSLSAMNRIDGAEVLDIRH
;
A
#
# COMPACT_ATOMS: atom_id res chain seq x y z
N LEU A 1 -24.82 1.43 7.65
CA LEU A 1 -23.85 1.56 6.57
C LEU A 1 -23.95 2.94 5.93
N ALA A 2 -22.80 3.58 5.65
CA ALA A 2 -22.71 4.81 4.88
C ALA A 2 -21.61 4.65 3.81
N LEU A 3 -21.91 5.10 2.59
CA LEU A 3 -20.92 5.23 1.51
C LEU A 3 -20.57 6.71 1.38
N ILE A 4 -19.30 7.02 1.53
CA ILE A 4 -18.77 8.39 1.44
C ILE A 4 -18.13 8.56 0.07
N ASP A 5 -18.65 9.51 -0.72
CA ASP A 5 -18.09 9.82 -2.04
C ASP A 5 -17.11 11.01 -1.93
N PRO A 6 -15.80 10.76 -1.95
CA PRO A 6 -14.80 11.82 -1.78
C PRO A 6 -14.70 12.76 -2.98
N ILE A 7 -15.31 12.41 -4.12
CA ILE A 7 -15.37 13.28 -5.30
C ILE A 7 -16.52 14.29 -5.19
N ALA A 8 -17.60 13.89 -4.51
CA ALA A 8 -18.80 14.71 -4.37
C ALA A 8 -18.84 15.56 -3.08
N ILE A 9 -17.93 15.31 -2.14
CA ILE A 9 -17.89 15.97 -0.83
C ILE A 9 -16.65 16.85 -0.75
N ASP A 10 -16.85 18.16 -0.56
CA ASP A 10 -15.74 19.12 -0.46
C ASP A 10 -15.01 19.05 0.89
N ASP A 11 -15.71 18.71 1.97
CA ASP A 11 -15.14 18.64 3.34
C ASP A 11 -15.23 17.23 3.91
N LEU A 12 -14.07 16.56 3.99
CA LEU A 12 -13.90 15.27 4.64
C LEU A 12 -13.38 15.37 6.08
N ALA A 13 -13.32 16.56 6.69
CA ALA A 13 -12.82 16.72 8.04
C ALA A 13 -13.52 15.82 9.08
N PRO A 14 -14.84 15.58 9.05
CA PRO A 14 -15.49 14.65 9.97
C PRO A 14 -14.96 13.20 9.84
N PHE A 15 -14.64 12.76 8.61
CA PHE A 15 -14.05 11.45 8.37
C PHE A 15 -12.63 11.36 8.95
N TRP A 16 -11.80 12.39 8.74
CA TRP A 16 -10.45 12.44 9.32
C TRP A 16 -10.47 12.48 10.85
N GLN A 17 -11.43 13.19 11.45
CA GLN A 17 -11.63 13.21 12.90
C GLN A 17 -11.98 11.80 13.42
N LEU A 18 -12.86 11.06 12.74
CA LEU A 18 -13.19 9.69 13.09
C LEU A 18 -11.94 8.79 13.04
N LEU A 19 -11.08 8.92 12.03
CA LEU A 19 -9.85 8.11 11.93
C LEU A 19 -8.88 8.39 13.07
N THR A 20 -8.87 9.60 13.61
CA THR A 20 -7.99 10.03 14.71
C THR A 20 -8.59 9.91 16.10
N ASP A 21 -9.86 9.51 16.22
CA ASP A 21 -10.50 9.28 17.52
C ASP A 21 -10.01 7.95 18.12
N LYS A 22 -9.33 8.04 19.28
CA LYS A 22 -8.81 6.89 20.02
C LYS A 22 -9.88 5.99 20.62
N ASN A 23 -11.10 6.50 20.81
CA ASN A 23 -12.21 5.75 21.41
C ASN A 23 -12.96 4.90 20.37
N ILE A 24 -12.70 5.11 19.09
CA ILE A 24 -13.30 4.36 17.99
C ILE A 24 -12.25 3.40 17.42
N THR A 25 -12.53 2.11 17.44
CA THR A 25 -11.67 1.11 16.77
C THR A 25 -11.98 1.11 15.28
N LYS A 26 -10.97 1.37 14.48
CA LYS A 26 -11.05 1.24 13.02
C LYS A 26 -10.60 -0.17 12.63
N VAL A 27 -11.44 -0.86 11.88
CA VAL A 27 -11.15 -2.20 11.38
C VAL A 27 -11.09 -2.14 9.86
N LEU A 28 -9.93 -2.46 9.31
CA LEU A 28 -9.69 -2.53 7.87
C LEU A 28 -9.17 -3.93 7.50
N HIS A 29 -9.04 -4.20 6.20
CA HIS A 29 -8.45 -5.44 5.71
C HIS A 29 -7.38 -5.14 4.66
N ALA A 30 -6.14 -5.60 4.92
CA ALA A 30 -4.99 -5.34 4.04
C ALA A 30 -4.76 -3.83 3.80
N CYS A 31 -4.82 -3.02 4.86
CA CYS A 31 -5.00 -1.58 4.82
C CYS A 31 -3.78 -0.76 4.34
N SER A 32 -2.74 -1.39 3.81
CA SER A 32 -1.51 -0.67 3.40
C SER A 32 -1.78 0.41 2.34
N GLU A 33 -2.72 0.16 1.42
CA GLU A 33 -3.09 1.13 0.38
C GLU A 33 -4.01 2.22 0.93
N ASP A 34 -4.93 1.87 1.84
CA ASP A 34 -5.76 2.86 2.54
C ASP A 34 -4.90 3.85 3.33
N LEU A 35 -3.88 3.35 4.03
CA LEU A 35 -2.92 4.20 4.75
C LEU A 35 -2.16 5.16 3.81
N GLU A 36 -1.87 4.74 2.57
CA GLU A 36 -1.29 5.63 1.55
C GLU A 36 -2.26 6.75 1.17
N VAL A 37 -3.55 6.42 0.98
CA VAL A 37 -4.59 7.40 0.71
C VAL A 37 -4.74 8.37 1.88
N PHE A 38 -4.76 7.90 3.13
CA PHE A 38 -4.85 8.77 4.31
C PHE A 38 -3.64 9.71 4.44
N LEU A 39 -2.44 9.20 4.13
CA LEU A 39 -1.22 10.00 4.13
C LEU A 39 -1.24 11.07 3.04
N THR A 40 -1.56 10.68 1.80
CA THR A 40 -1.46 11.58 0.64
C THR A 40 -2.59 12.61 0.60
N SER A 41 -3.81 12.23 1.00
CA SER A 41 -4.98 13.12 0.95
C SER A 41 -5.03 14.12 2.09
N ALA A 42 -4.61 13.76 3.30
CA ALA A 42 -4.79 14.61 4.47
C ALA A 42 -3.62 14.55 5.48
N ASN A 43 -2.57 13.80 5.18
CA ASN A 43 -1.54 13.46 6.17
C ASN A 43 -2.16 12.97 7.50
N CYS A 44 -3.26 12.22 7.40
CA CYS A 44 -4.06 11.77 8.53
C CYS A 44 -3.57 10.40 8.99
N LYS A 45 -2.80 10.37 10.08
CA LYS A 45 -2.34 9.14 10.71
C LYS A 45 -3.44 8.55 11.60
N PRO A 46 -4.04 7.39 11.24
CA PRO A 46 -5.10 6.80 12.04
C PRO A 46 -4.56 6.28 13.38
N VAL A 47 -5.41 6.29 14.39
CA VAL A 47 -5.13 5.72 15.72
C VAL A 47 -6.14 4.64 16.04
N ASN A 48 -5.81 3.69 16.90
CA ASN A 48 -6.67 2.57 17.27
C ASN A 48 -7.26 1.86 16.03
N LEU A 49 -6.37 1.47 15.11
CA LEU A 49 -6.71 0.73 13.90
C LEU A 49 -6.14 -0.68 14.01
N ILE A 50 -6.95 -1.65 13.63
CA ILE A 50 -6.54 -3.05 13.52
C ILE A 50 -6.79 -3.56 12.10
N ASP A 51 -5.81 -4.26 11.53
CA ASP A 51 -5.92 -4.89 10.22
C ASP A 51 -6.37 -6.34 10.37
N SER A 52 -7.54 -6.68 9.84
CA SER A 52 -8.09 -8.04 9.91
C SER A 52 -7.27 -9.06 9.12
N GLN A 53 -6.49 -8.66 8.11
CA GLN A 53 -5.54 -9.57 7.44
C GLN A 53 -4.42 -10.00 8.41
N ILE A 54 -3.96 -9.09 9.24
CA ILE A 54 -2.98 -9.42 10.30
C ILE A 54 -3.63 -10.34 11.34
N MET A 55 -4.89 -10.08 11.74
CA MET A 55 -5.59 -10.96 12.70
C MET A 55 -5.70 -12.39 12.19
N VAL A 56 -6.14 -12.59 10.94
CA VAL A 56 -6.27 -13.95 10.37
C VAL A 56 -4.92 -14.63 10.16
N ALA A 57 -3.85 -13.86 9.92
CA ALA A 57 -2.49 -14.40 9.85
C ALA A 57 -2.02 -14.98 11.19
N PHE A 58 -2.29 -14.32 12.32
CA PHE A 58 -2.00 -14.83 13.65
C PHE A 58 -2.84 -16.08 14.00
N LEU A 59 -4.01 -16.24 13.39
CA LEU A 59 -4.85 -17.44 13.53
C LEU A 59 -4.42 -18.59 12.59
N GLY A 60 -3.35 -18.41 11.80
CA GLY A 60 -2.79 -19.49 10.97
C GLY A 60 -3.38 -19.59 9.56
N HIS A 61 -4.22 -18.65 9.12
CA HIS A 61 -4.83 -18.66 7.78
C HIS A 61 -3.93 -18.13 6.65
N GLY A 62 -2.63 -17.91 6.94
CA GLY A 62 -1.67 -17.40 5.96
C GLY A 62 -1.45 -15.89 6.04
N LEU A 63 -0.24 -15.44 5.62
CA LEU A 63 0.23 -14.07 5.83
C LEU A 63 -0.48 -13.01 4.97
N SER A 64 -1.16 -13.40 3.91
CA SER A 64 -1.76 -12.48 2.94
C SER A 64 -3.11 -12.98 2.41
N MET A 65 -3.95 -13.47 3.32
CA MET A 65 -5.32 -13.85 2.97
C MET A 65 -6.08 -12.63 2.46
N GLY A 66 -6.53 -12.66 1.20
CA GLY A 66 -7.30 -11.56 0.64
C GLY A 66 -8.72 -11.50 1.17
N TYR A 67 -9.35 -10.33 1.09
CA TYR A 67 -10.69 -10.07 1.64
C TYR A 67 -11.74 -11.10 1.23
N ALA A 68 -11.89 -11.38 -0.07
CA ALA A 68 -12.87 -12.35 -0.55
C ALA A 68 -12.65 -13.76 0.01
N ALA A 69 -11.39 -14.18 0.16
CA ALA A 69 -11.07 -15.49 0.76
C ALA A 69 -11.41 -15.51 2.26
N MET A 70 -11.20 -14.39 2.97
CA MET A 70 -11.60 -14.26 4.37
C MET A 70 -13.12 -14.32 4.51
N VAL A 71 -13.87 -13.59 3.67
CA VAL A 71 -15.34 -13.62 3.69
C VAL A 71 -15.85 -15.04 3.41
N GLU A 72 -15.34 -15.69 2.38
CA GLU A 72 -15.72 -17.07 2.03
C GLU A 72 -15.41 -18.05 3.17
N HIS A 73 -14.24 -17.92 3.81
CA HIS A 73 -13.85 -18.77 4.93
C HIS A 73 -14.80 -18.62 6.14
N PHE A 74 -15.16 -17.39 6.51
CA PHE A 74 -15.95 -17.14 7.71
C PHE A 74 -17.47 -17.23 7.50
N THR A 75 -17.95 -17.04 6.27
CA THR A 75 -19.38 -16.96 5.95
C THR A 75 -19.87 -17.98 4.94
N GLY A 76 -18.99 -18.62 4.18
CA GLY A 76 -19.35 -19.46 3.04
C GLY A 76 -19.81 -18.69 1.80
N ILE A 77 -19.75 -17.35 1.82
CA ILE A 77 -20.21 -16.51 0.71
C ILE A 77 -19.03 -16.19 -0.21
N ALA A 78 -19.16 -16.55 -1.48
CA ALA A 78 -18.21 -16.15 -2.52
C ALA A 78 -18.55 -14.75 -3.02
N LEU A 79 -17.60 -13.80 -2.90
CA LEU A 79 -17.79 -12.42 -3.35
C LEU A 79 -17.58 -12.29 -4.86
N ASP A 80 -18.44 -11.51 -5.51
CA ASP A 80 -18.25 -11.08 -6.90
C ASP A 80 -17.14 -10.00 -6.94
N LYS A 81 -16.17 -10.17 -7.83
CA LYS A 81 -15.05 -9.25 -8.06
C LYS A 81 -15.18 -8.47 -9.36
N SER A 82 -16.33 -8.53 -10.03
CA SER A 82 -16.52 -7.93 -11.36
C SER A 82 -16.28 -6.42 -11.38
N GLU A 83 -16.60 -5.73 -10.29
CA GLU A 83 -16.47 -4.27 -10.18
C GLU A 83 -15.09 -3.80 -9.70
N SER A 84 -14.18 -4.69 -9.28
CA SER A 84 -12.88 -4.32 -8.70
C SER A 84 -11.97 -3.53 -9.66
N ARG A 85 -12.17 -3.64 -10.97
CA ARG A 85 -11.36 -2.99 -12.01
C ARG A 85 -12.14 -2.05 -12.91
N THR A 86 -13.36 -1.68 -12.53
CA THR A 86 -14.17 -0.72 -13.26
C THR A 86 -13.69 0.72 -12.99
N ASP A 87 -14.16 1.67 -13.77
CA ASP A 87 -13.82 3.08 -13.60
C ASP A 87 -14.64 3.69 -12.45
N TRP A 88 -14.02 3.81 -11.30
CA TRP A 88 -14.58 4.38 -10.08
C TRP A 88 -14.60 5.91 -10.06
N THR A 89 -14.06 6.57 -11.09
CA THR A 89 -14.11 8.05 -11.22
C THR A 89 -15.38 8.56 -11.86
N LYS A 90 -16.10 7.70 -12.61
CA LYS A 90 -17.37 8.07 -13.25
C LYS A 90 -18.47 8.34 -12.24
N ARG A 91 -19.32 9.31 -12.58
CA ARG A 91 -20.52 9.64 -11.78
C ARG A 91 -21.75 9.74 -12.68
N PRO A 92 -22.91 9.29 -12.16
CA PRO A 92 -23.12 8.60 -10.88
C PRO A 92 -22.52 7.20 -10.88
N LEU A 93 -22.18 6.67 -9.67
CA LEU A 93 -21.84 5.26 -9.52
C LEU A 93 -23.03 4.37 -9.87
N THR A 94 -22.76 3.23 -10.48
CA THR A 94 -23.81 2.24 -10.78
C THR A 94 -24.26 1.51 -9.50
N GLU A 95 -25.46 0.94 -9.50
CA GLU A 95 -25.92 0.11 -8.37
C GLU A 95 -24.99 -1.07 -8.08
N LYS A 96 -24.36 -1.66 -9.11
CA LYS A 96 -23.38 -2.72 -8.92
C LYS A 96 -22.14 -2.24 -8.16
N GLN A 97 -21.63 -1.05 -8.50
CA GLN A 97 -20.51 -0.42 -7.79
C GLN A 97 -20.89 -0.09 -6.34
N LEU A 98 -22.07 0.46 -6.10
CA LEU A 98 -22.56 0.75 -4.74
C LEU A 98 -22.68 -0.52 -3.91
N ASN A 99 -23.24 -1.59 -4.48
CA ASN A 99 -23.35 -2.89 -3.82
C ASN A 99 -21.98 -3.51 -3.55
N TYR A 100 -21.05 -3.38 -4.49
CA TYR A 100 -19.66 -3.84 -4.30
C TYR A 100 -18.98 -3.11 -3.13
N ALA A 101 -19.04 -1.77 -3.11
CA ALA A 101 -18.48 -0.96 -2.02
C ALA A 101 -19.15 -1.25 -0.67
N SER A 102 -20.46 -1.53 -0.65
CA SER A 102 -21.16 -1.94 0.57
C SER A 102 -20.68 -3.27 1.09
N ALA A 103 -20.48 -4.25 0.19
CA ALA A 103 -20.05 -5.59 0.57
C ALA A 103 -18.67 -5.62 1.23
N ASP A 104 -17.78 -4.69 0.85
CA ASP A 104 -16.45 -4.55 1.46
C ASP A 104 -16.51 -4.16 2.95
N VAL A 105 -17.61 -3.58 3.41
CA VAL A 105 -17.81 -3.19 4.81
C VAL A 105 -18.78 -4.12 5.55
N ASP A 106 -19.90 -4.49 4.92
CA ASP A 106 -20.95 -5.28 5.58
C ASP A 106 -20.45 -6.65 6.04
N HIS A 107 -19.69 -7.33 5.19
CA HIS A 107 -19.12 -8.63 5.57
C HIS A 107 -18.04 -8.50 6.63
N LEU A 108 -17.17 -7.48 6.56
CA LEU A 108 -16.17 -7.26 7.58
C LEU A 108 -16.80 -6.95 8.94
N PHE A 109 -17.85 -6.12 8.96
CA PHE A 109 -18.59 -5.80 10.15
C PHE A 109 -19.23 -7.04 10.80
N ALA A 110 -19.79 -7.93 9.98
CA ALA A 110 -20.40 -9.20 10.45
C ALA A 110 -19.34 -10.21 10.96
N ILE A 111 -18.17 -10.27 10.34
CA ILE A 111 -17.09 -11.21 10.68
C ILE A 111 -16.30 -10.75 11.91
N TYR A 112 -16.11 -9.46 12.08
CA TYR A 112 -15.19 -8.90 13.08
C TYR A 112 -15.45 -9.38 14.52
N PRO A 113 -16.69 -9.44 15.04
CA PRO A 113 -16.93 -9.94 16.40
C PRO A 113 -16.45 -11.38 16.62
N LYS A 114 -16.63 -12.25 15.64
CA LYS A 114 -16.16 -13.65 15.68
C LYS A 114 -14.64 -13.69 15.63
N LEU A 115 -14.05 -12.97 14.69
CA LEU A 115 -12.58 -12.88 14.54
C LEU A 115 -11.92 -12.32 15.81
N LEU A 116 -12.55 -11.32 16.45
CA LEU A 116 -12.08 -10.74 17.70
C LEU A 116 -12.12 -11.74 18.85
N ALA A 117 -13.19 -12.54 18.93
CA ALA A 117 -13.31 -13.59 19.94
C ALA A 117 -12.23 -14.66 19.75
N GLU A 118 -12.05 -15.18 18.53
CA GLU A 118 -11.08 -16.23 18.23
C GLU A 118 -9.63 -15.78 18.52
N ILE A 119 -9.24 -14.57 18.09
CA ILE A 119 -7.88 -14.07 18.32
C ILE A 119 -7.63 -13.73 19.78
N THR A 120 -8.66 -13.33 20.53
CA THR A 120 -8.56 -13.08 21.97
C THR A 120 -8.38 -14.39 22.73
N GLU A 121 -9.17 -15.42 22.41
CA GLU A 121 -9.04 -16.76 22.99
C GLU A 121 -7.69 -17.37 22.70
N ALA A 122 -7.16 -17.19 21.48
CA ALA A 122 -5.84 -17.63 21.09
C ALA A 122 -4.68 -16.84 21.77
N GLY A 123 -4.98 -15.73 22.45
CA GLY A 123 -3.99 -14.90 23.15
C GLY A 123 -3.15 -14.00 22.22
N PHE A 124 -3.57 -13.80 20.95
CA PHE A 124 -2.78 -13.06 19.95
C PHE A 124 -3.29 -11.64 19.67
N LEU A 125 -4.39 -11.20 20.29
CA LEU A 125 -4.96 -9.86 20.01
C LEU A 125 -3.94 -8.74 20.18
N GLY A 126 -3.18 -8.75 21.30
CA GLY A 126 -2.17 -7.70 21.56
C GLY A 126 -1.06 -7.66 20.49
N TYR A 127 -0.65 -8.83 19.98
CA TYR A 127 0.34 -8.90 18.89
C TYR A 127 -0.23 -8.38 17.57
N ALA A 128 -1.47 -8.71 17.23
CA ALA A 128 -2.11 -8.20 16.02
C ALA A 128 -2.30 -6.68 16.07
N GLN A 129 -2.64 -6.13 17.24
CA GLN A 129 -2.71 -4.68 17.45
C GLN A 129 -1.33 -4.02 17.29
N GLN A 130 -0.28 -4.63 17.85
CA GLN A 130 1.08 -4.13 17.72
C GLN A 130 1.58 -4.16 16.28
N GLU A 131 1.35 -5.25 15.53
CA GLU A 131 1.73 -5.35 14.12
C GLU A 131 0.96 -4.35 13.25
N SER A 132 -0.32 -4.14 13.51
CA SER A 132 -1.12 -3.09 12.84
C SER A 132 -0.54 -1.71 13.11
N GLN A 133 -0.11 -1.43 14.35
CA GLN A 133 0.53 -0.17 14.71
C GLN A 133 1.90 -0.03 14.00
N VAL A 134 2.70 -1.08 13.93
CA VAL A 134 3.99 -1.08 13.20
C VAL A 134 3.77 -0.80 11.71
N LEU A 135 2.71 -1.35 11.11
CA LEU A 135 2.35 -1.06 9.72
C LEU A 135 2.05 0.44 9.52
N ILE A 136 1.25 1.04 10.42
CA ILE A 136 0.94 2.48 10.40
C ILE A 136 2.22 3.31 10.56
N GLU A 137 3.03 3.02 11.59
CA GLU A 137 4.27 3.76 11.85
C GLU A 137 5.20 3.72 10.64
N ARG A 138 5.39 2.56 10.02
CA ARG A 138 6.22 2.40 8.82
C ARG A 138 5.71 3.25 7.66
N LYS A 139 4.38 3.28 7.45
CA LYS A 139 3.77 4.02 6.35
C LYS A 139 3.91 5.54 6.53
N PHE A 140 3.78 6.02 7.76
CA PHE A 140 3.86 7.43 8.10
C PHE A 140 5.27 7.91 8.49
N SER A 141 6.25 7.01 8.53
CA SER A 141 7.64 7.37 8.75
C SER A 141 8.21 8.13 7.55
N PRO A 142 9.00 9.18 7.77
CA PRO A 142 9.71 9.85 6.70
C PRO A 142 10.56 8.88 5.90
N ILE A 143 10.48 8.95 4.59
CA ILE A 143 11.31 8.14 3.70
C ILE A 143 12.71 8.75 3.67
N ASP A 144 13.71 8.01 4.13
CA ASP A 144 15.11 8.36 3.93
C ASP A 144 15.51 8.03 2.49
N GLU A 145 15.52 9.05 1.64
CA GLU A 145 15.83 8.91 0.22
C GLU A 145 17.23 8.33 -0.02
N ASP A 146 18.18 8.54 0.90
CA ASP A 146 19.55 8.04 0.80
C ASP A 146 19.65 6.54 1.13
N LEU A 147 18.61 5.95 1.72
CA LEU A 147 18.54 4.52 2.04
C LEU A 147 17.67 3.70 1.07
N LEU A 148 17.01 4.33 0.10
CA LEU A 148 16.13 3.64 -0.87
C LEU A 148 16.83 2.51 -1.62
N TYR A 149 18.12 2.62 -1.89
CA TYR A 149 18.90 1.58 -2.59
C TYR A 149 18.92 0.25 -1.83
N ARG A 150 18.72 0.26 -0.51
CA ARG A 150 18.68 -0.95 0.33
C ARG A 150 17.44 -1.81 0.07
N GLN A 151 16.38 -1.21 -0.47
CA GLN A 151 15.13 -1.90 -0.81
C GLN A 151 15.23 -2.61 -2.18
N ILE A 152 16.27 -2.32 -2.97
CA ILE A 152 16.46 -2.91 -4.29
C ILE A 152 16.91 -4.36 -4.16
N LYS A 153 16.16 -5.26 -4.82
CA LYS A 153 16.47 -6.69 -4.81
C LYS A 153 17.89 -6.95 -5.30
N LEU A 154 18.64 -7.73 -4.54
CA LEU A 154 20.04 -8.08 -4.82
C LEU A 154 21.05 -6.92 -4.75
N ALA A 155 20.70 -5.75 -4.22
CA ALA A 155 21.65 -4.64 -4.01
C ALA A 155 22.89 -5.08 -3.22
N TRP A 156 22.74 -6.00 -2.26
CA TRP A 156 23.82 -6.55 -1.45
C TRP A 156 24.94 -7.26 -2.25
N ARG A 157 24.69 -7.60 -3.53
CA ARG A 157 25.70 -8.19 -4.44
C ARG A 157 26.60 -7.17 -5.11
N LEU A 158 26.32 -5.88 -4.96
CA LEU A 158 27.08 -4.80 -5.55
C LEU A 158 28.30 -4.45 -4.67
N ASN A 159 29.38 -4.05 -5.32
CA ASN A 159 30.54 -3.48 -4.62
C ASN A 159 30.23 -2.04 -4.14
N PRO A 160 31.06 -1.45 -3.26
CA PRO A 160 30.78 -0.13 -2.71
C PRO A 160 30.57 0.98 -3.75
N GLN A 161 31.34 0.98 -4.84
CA GLN A 161 31.21 1.97 -5.92
C GLN A 161 29.88 1.82 -6.66
N GLN A 162 29.47 0.58 -6.93
CA GLN A 162 28.19 0.27 -7.56
C GLN A 162 27.01 0.59 -6.65
N LEU A 163 27.14 0.33 -5.35
CA LEU A 163 26.12 0.72 -4.34
C LEU A 163 25.95 2.23 -4.30
N ASN A 164 27.04 2.99 -4.33
CA ASN A 164 26.98 4.44 -4.39
C ASN A 164 26.23 4.92 -5.65
N THR A 165 26.54 4.33 -6.81
CA THR A 165 25.79 4.64 -8.04
C THR A 165 24.31 4.30 -7.90
N LEU A 166 23.97 3.13 -7.32
CA LEU A 166 22.59 2.71 -7.12
C LEU A 166 21.86 3.65 -6.15
N GLN A 167 22.52 4.15 -5.11
CA GLN A 167 21.96 5.12 -4.17
C GLN A 167 21.50 6.40 -4.89
N TYR A 168 22.36 7.00 -5.73
CA TYR A 168 21.97 8.17 -6.51
C TYR A 168 20.83 7.88 -7.49
N LEU A 169 20.86 6.74 -8.18
CA LEU A 169 19.81 6.37 -9.12
C LEU A 169 18.47 6.13 -8.46
N THR A 170 18.44 5.48 -7.30
CA THR A 170 17.18 5.24 -6.57
C THR A 170 16.60 6.51 -5.98
N LYS A 171 17.43 7.39 -5.44
CA LYS A 171 17.04 8.72 -4.98
C LYS A 171 16.44 9.54 -6.13
N TRP A 172 17.14 9.64 -7.24
CA TRP A 172 16.67 10.33 -8.44
C TRP A 172 15.32 9.75 -8.93
N ARG A 173 15.21 8.41 -9.02
CA ARG A 173 13.96 7.75 -9.43
C ARG A 173 12.78 8.13 -8.53
N TYR A 174 13.01 8.12 -7.22
CA TYR A 174 11.99 8.49 -6.25
C TYR A 174 11.54 9.96 -6.43
N GLN A 175 12.47 10.88 -6.57
CA GLN A 175 12.19 12.29 -6.80
C GLN A 175 11.43 12.52 -8.11
N GLN A 176 11.81 11.83 -9.20
CA GLN A 176 11.08 11.91 -10.47
C GLN A 176 9.67 11.30 -10.38
N ALA A 177 9.50 10.18 -9.69
CA ALA A 177 8.23 9.57 -9.46
C ALA A 177 7.29 10.51 -8.70
N LYS A 178 7.77 11.11 -7.63
CA LYS A 178 7.03 12.10 -6.82
C LYS A 178 6.67 13.35 -7.63
N LYS A 179 7.62 13.89 -8.39
CA LYS A 179 7.40 15.10 -9.23
C LYS A 179 6.36 14.87 -10.34
N ARG A 180 6.33 13.67 -10.90
CA ARG A 180 5.48 13.32 -12.06
C ARG A 180 4.20 12.58 -11.67
N ASP A 181 3.99 12.35 -10.38
CA ASP A 181 2.89 11.53 -9.83
C ASP A 181 2.78 10.17 -10.54
N LEU A 182 3.89 9.44 -10.57
CA LEU A 182 3.99 8.15 -11.24
C LEU A 182 4.53 7.07 -10.29
N PRO A 183 4.07 5.82 -10.43
CA PRO A 183 4.71 4.69 -9.76
C PRO A 183 6.19 4.57 -10.13
N LEU A 184 7.06 4.20 -9.18
CA LEU A 184 8.51 4.08 -9.38
C LEU A 184 8.90 3.29 -10.64
N GLY A 185 8.18 2.19 -10.90
CA GLY A 185 8.45 1.32 -12.05
C GLY A 185 8.06 1.94 -13.40
N PHE A 186 7.28 3.03 -13.42
CA PHE A 186 6.95 3.79 -14.65
C PHE A 186 8.02 4.85 -14.96
N VAL A 187 8.79 5.26 -13.96
CA VAL A 187 9.95 6.13 -14.19
C VAL A 187 11.11 5.32 -14.78
N VAL A 188 11.51 4.26 -14.08
CA VAL A 188 12.52 3.31 -14.56
C VAL A 188 12.41 2.00 -13.79
N LYS A 189 12.59 0.89 -14.48
CA LYS A 189 12.52 -0.44 -13.90
C LYS A 189 13.70 -0.73 -12.96
N GLU A 190 13.47 -1.54 -11.93
CA GLU A 190 14.50 -1.89 -10.95
C GLU A 190 15.72 -2.61 -11.56
N HIS A 191 15.45 -3.54 -12.49
CA HIS A 191 16.54 -4.26 -13.17
C HIS A 191 17.43 -3.33 -14.00
N THR A 192 16.87 -2.28 -14.60
CA THR A 192 17.62 -1.24 -15.32
C THR A 192 18.56 -0.47 -14.39
N LEU A 193 18.05 -0.04 -13.21
CA LEU A 193 18.90 0.63 -12.20
C LEU A 193 20.06 -0.26 -11.76
N MET A 194 19.79 -1.55 -11.53
CA MET A 194 20.81 -2.53 -11.17
C MET A 194 21.84 -2.73 -12.28
N ALA A 195 21.40 -2.79 -13.55
CA ALA A 195 22.31 -2.93 -14.71
C ALA A 195 23.19 -1.69 -14.86
N VAL A 196 22.61 -0.48 -14.76
CA VAL A 196 23.37 0.77 -14.82
C VAL A 196 24.38 0.86 -13.68
N ALA A 197 23.99 0.52 -12.45
CA ALA A 197 24.90 0.53 -11.30
C ALA A 197 26.07 -0.46 -11.48
N LYS A 198 25.81 -1.66 -12.00
CA LYS A 198 26.83 -2.67 -12.28
C LYS A 198 27.79 -2.25 -13.38
N CYS A 199 27.27 -1.75 -14.50
CA CYS A 199 28.08 -1.38 -15.66
C CYS A 199 28.82 -0.06 -15.46
N ASN A 200 28.29 0.83 -14.61
CA ASN A 200 28.84 2.16 -14.34
C ASN A 200 29.26 2.90 -15.64
N PRO A 201 28.34 3.11 -16.60
CA PRO A 201 28.67 3.64 -17.92
C PRO A 201 29.29 5.04 -17.82
N LYS A 202 30.36 5.29 -18.57
CA LYS A 202 31.11 6.54 -18.55
C LYS A 202 30.71 7.51 -19.68
N SER A 203 29.76 7.10 -20.53
CA SER A 203 29.24 7.91 -21.62
C SER A 203 27.77 7.57 -21.88
N LEU A 204 27.04 8.49 -22.49
CA LEU A 204 25.67 8.27 -22.94
C LEU A 204 25.56 7.11 -23.93
N SER A 205 26.52 6.99 -24.84
CA SER A 205 26.58 5.87 -25.77
C SER A 205 26.73 4.52 -25.05
N ALA A 206 27.46 4.46 -23.93
CA ALA A 206 27.58 3.25 -23.12
C ALA A 206 26.30 3.00 -22.32
N MET A 207 25.66 4.03 -21.84
CA MET A 207 24.38 3.94 -21.11
C MET A 207 23.24 3.44 -22.01
N ASN A 208 23.14 3.96 -23.24
CA ASN A 208 22.09 3.57 -24.21
C ASN A 208 22.22 2.11 -24.73
N ARG A 209 23.28 1.40 -24.35
CA ARG A 209 23.41 -0.04 -24.59
C ARG A 209 22.79 -0.91 -23.51
N ILE A 210 22.38 -0.29 -22.43
CA ILE A 210 21.72 -0.97 -21.30
C ILE A 210 20.22 -0.89 -21.53
N ASP A 211 19.56 -2.04 -21.57
CA ASP A 211 18.12 -2.14 -21.81
C ASP A 211 17.31 -1.29 -20.81
N GLY A 212 16.42 -0.44 -21.35
CA GLY A 212 15.59 0.48 -20.57
C GLY A 212 16.33 1.69 -19.98
N ALA A 213 17.63 1.89 -20.24
CA ALA A 213 18.39 3.02 -19.71
C ALA A 213 18.23 4.31 -20.53
N GLU A 214 17.61 4.25 -21.69
CA GLU A 214 17.27 5.42 -22.52
C GLU A 214 16.38 6.42 -21.76
N VAL A 215 15.56 5.97 -20.83
CA VAL A 215 14.71 6.82 -19.97
C VAL A 215 15.52 7.68 -18.99
N LEU A 216 16.79 7.36 -18.78
CA LEU A 216 17.72 8.13 -17.93
C LEU A 216 18.40 9.29 -18.70
N ASP A 217 18.18 9.38 -20.01
CA ASP A 217 18.65 10.50 -20.82
C ASP A 217 17.73 11.72 -20.63
N ILE A 218 18.10 12.60 -19.69
CA ILE A 218 17.32 13.79 -19.29
C ILE A 218 17.69 15.05 -20.08
N ARG A 219 18.23 14.95 -21.29
CA ARG A 219 18.62 16.11 -22.10
C ARG A 219 17.43 16.87 -22.71
N HIS A 220 16.18 16.58 -22.26
CA HIS A 220 14.97 17.27 -22.72
C HIS A 220 14.17 17.83 -21.57
#